data_1a369f3bcc50f4b0754eedf2202cd6f0
#
_entry.id   1a369f3bcc50f4b0754eedf2202cd6f0
#
_cell.length_a   1.000
_cell.length_b   1.000
_cell.length_c   1.000
_cell.angle_alpha   90.00
_cell.angle_beta   90.00
_cell.angle_gamma   90.00
#
_symmetry.space_group_name_H-M   'P 1'
#
loop_
_entity.id
_entity.type
_entity.pdbx_description
1 polymer ?
#
loop_
_entity_poly.entity_id
_entity_poly.type
_entity_poly.pdbx_seq_one_letter_code
_entity_poly.pdbx_strand_id
1 'polypeptide(L)' 'MENKLTHKGFIGSVNFSTDDRVFFGKIEGINDLVTYEGTTADQLEEAFKYMVDKQILD' A
#
# COMPACT_ATOMS: atom_id res chain seq x y z
N MET A 1 -15.73 -3.25 8.46
CA MET A 1 -14.77 -2.18 8.12
C MET A 1 -13.76 -2.71 7.13
N GLU A 2 -13.52 -1.98 6.08
CA GLU A 2 -12.58 -2.42 5.06
C GLU A 2 -11.17 -1.93 5.40
N ASN A 3 -10.23 -2.83 5.27
CA ASN A 3 -8.82 -2.50 5.48
C ASN A 3 -8.18 -2.25 4.12
N LYS A 4 -8.51 -1.12 3.54
CA LYS A 4 -8.03 -0.75 2.22
C LYS A 4 -7.59 0.70 2.20
N LEU A 5 -6.60 0.99 1.37
CA LEU A 5 -6.15 2.35 1.11
C LEU A 5 -6.55 2.72 -0.31
N THR A 6 -6.84 4.00 -0.53
CA THR A 6 -7.16 4.50 -1.86
C THR A 6 -6.42 5.79 -2.11
N HIS A 7 -6.00 5.99 -3.36
CA HIS A 7 -5.27 7.18 -3.75
C HIS A 7 -5.33 7.29 -5.27
N LYS A 8 -5.89 8.37 -5.77
CA LYS A 8 -5.96 8.64 -7.21
C LYS A 8 -6.56 7.46 -7.99
N GLY A 9 -7.58 6.84 -7.41
CA GLY A 9 -8.28 5.74 -8.07
C GLY A 9 -7.64 4.37 -7.89
N PHE A 10 -6.49 4.30 -7.26
CA PHE A 10 -5.83 3.03 -6.98
C PHE A 10 -6.26 2.53 -5.61
N ILE A 11 -6.35 1.20 -5.49
CA ILE A 11 -6.73 0.54 -4.24
C ILE A 11 -5.56 -0.30 -3.76
N GLY A 12 -5.25 -0.19 -2.48
CA GLY A 12 -4.19 -0.99 -1.87
C GLY A 12 -4.69 -1.77 -0.69
N SER A 13 -4.15 -2.95 -0.48
CA SER A 13 -4.52 -3.80 0.65
C SER A 13 -3.74 -3.40 1.90
N VAL A 14 -4.28 -3.79 3.06
CA VAL A 14 -3.64 -3.53 4.35
C VAL A 14 -3.58 -4.84 5.11
N ASN A 15 -2.38 -5.26 5.50
CA ASN A 15 -2.16 -6.45 6.29
C ASN A 15 -1.13 -6.14 7.36
N PHE A 16 -1.10 -6.94 8.41
CA PHE A 16 -0.11 -6.77 9.47
C PHE A 16 0.64 -8.09 9.68
N SER A 17 1.97 -8.01 9.65
CA SER A 17 2.81 -9.16 9.94
C SER A 17 3.18 -9.15 11.42
N THR A 18 2.72 -10.16 12.16
CA THR A 18 3.05 -10.24 13.57
C THR A 18 4.50 -10.64 13.81
N ASP A 19 5.09 -11.39 12.85
CA ASP A 19 6.48 -11.80 12.98
C ASP A 19 7.44 -10.64 12.82
N ASP A 20 7.18 -9.78 11.85
CA ASP A 20 8.05 -8.65 11.54
C ASP A 20 7.57 -7.35 12.17
N ARG A 21 6.36 -7.35 12.70
CA ARG A 21 5.74 -6.18 13.33
C ARG A 21 5.66 -5.00 12.38
N VAL A 22 5.27 -5.28 11.14
CA VAL A 22 5.09 -4.23 10.12
C VAL A 22 3.76 -4.40 9.45
N PHE A 23 3.21 -3.29 8.99
CA PHE A 23 2.07 -3.30 8.07
C PHE A 23 2.60 -3.43 6.66
N PHE A 24 1.86 -4.14 5.82
CA PHE A 24 2.27 -4.30 4.43
C PHE A 24 1.02 -4.45 3.55
N GLY A 25 1.21 -4.24 2.26
CA GLY A 25 0.13 -4.40 1.31
C GLY A 25 0.63 -4.34 -0.11
N LYS A 26 -0.30 -4.40 -1.05
CA LYS A 26 0.01 -4.31 -2.46
C LYS A 26 -1.08 -3.53 -3.17
N ILE A 27 -0.71 -2.92 -4.29
CA ILE A 27 -1.67 -2.22 -5.13
C ILE A 27 -2.46 -3.27 -5.92
N GLU A 28 -3.79 -3.18 -5.85
CA GLU A 28 -4.68 -4.13 -6.52
C GLU A 28 -5.08 -3.59 -7.88
N GLY A 29 -5.44 -4.50 -8.76
CA GLY A 29 -5.99 -4.11 -10.06
C GLY A 29 -4.98 -3.67 -11.10
N ILE A 30 -3.69 -3.90 -10.88
CA ILE A 30 -2.66 -3.60 -11.87
C ILE A 30 -1.92 -4.89 -12.22
N ASN A 31 -1.24 -4.86 -13.36
CA ASN A 31 -0.55 -6.05 -13.85
C ASN A 31 0.76 -6.33 -13.12
N ASP A 32 1.39 -5.29 -12.61
CA ASP A 32 2.66 -5.44 -11.91
C ASP A 32 2.44 -5.71 -10.43
N LEU A 33 3.38 -6.41 -9.80
CA LEU A 33 3.34 -6.59 -8.37
C LEU A 33 4.04 -5.40 -7.72
N VAL A 34 3.27 -4.55 -7.07
CA VAL A 34 3.82 -3.38 -6.38
C VAL A 34 3.41 -3.48 -4.91
N THR A 35 4.40 -3.61 -4.04
CA THR A 35 4.16 -3.74 -2.60
C THR A 35 4.72 -2.54 -1.86
N TYR A 36 4.25 -2.37 -0.63
CA TYR A 36 4.68 -1.28 0.23
C TYR A 36 4.54 -1.74 1.68
N GLU A 37 5.27 -1.09 2.58
CA GLU A 37 5.22 -1.46 3.99
C GLU A 37 5.53 -0.25 4.87
N GLY A 38 5.21 -0.38 6.14
CA GLY A 38 5.51 0.64 7.13
C GLY A 38 5.31 0.10 8.53
N THR A 39 5.99 0.70 9.50
CA THR A 39 5.87 0.26 10.89
C THR A 39 4.67 0.86 11.60
N THR A 40 4.05 1.88 11.02
CA THR A 40 2.81 2.47 11.52
C THR A 40 1.82 2.58 10.38
N ALA A 41 0.54 2.78 10.73
CA ALA A 41 -0.48 2.96 9.71
C ALA A 41 -0.18 4.17 8.83
N ASP A 42 0.29 5.26 9.44
CA ASP A 42 0.64 6.46 8.68
C ASP A 42 1.78 6.19 7.71
N GLN A 43 2.80 5.46 8.14
CA GLN A 43 3.91 5.11 7.27
C GLN A 43 3.47 4.23 6.12
N LEU A 44 2.56 3.30 6.40
CA LEU A 44 2.01 2.43 5.36
C LEU A 44 1.29 3.26 4.30
N GLU A 45 0.46 4.20 4.74
CA GLU A 45 -0.29 5.05 3.83
C GLU A 45 0.63 5.91 2.97
N GLU A 46 1.66 6.48 3.59
CA GLU A 46 2.64 7.28 2.85
C GLU A 46 3.36 6.45 1.80
N ALA A 47 3.75 5.23 2.17
CA ALA A 47 4.43 4.34 1.24
C ALA A 47 3.51 3.98 0.08
N PHE A 48 2.24 3.71 0.38
CA PHE A 48 1.26 3.40 -0.65
C PHE A 48 1.11 4.55 -1.63
N LYS A 49 0.95 5.77 -1.11
CA LYS A 49 0.78 6.95 -1.97
C LYS A 49 2.00 7.16 -2.85
N TYR A 50 3.18 6.96 -2.30
CA TYR A 50 4.42 7.10 -3.06
C TYR A 50 4.45 6.11 -4.22
N MET A 51 4.10 4.86 -3.96
CA MET A 51 4.11 3.85 -5.02
C MET A 51 3.05 4.11 -6.07
N VAL A 52 1.88 4.61 -5.67
CA VAL A 52 0.84 4.99 -6.63
C VAL A 52 1.32 6.12 -7.53
N ASP A 53 1.93 7.14 -6.94
CA ASP A 53 2.41 8.27 -7.70
C ASP A 53 3.46 7.85 -8.73
N LYS A 54 4.29 6.87 -8.39
CA LYS A 54 5.27 6.35 -9.34
C LYS A 54 4.60 5.66 -10.52
N GLN A 55 3.47 4.99 -10.31
CA GLN A 55 2.73 4.36 -11.41
C GLN A 55 2.20 5.42 -12.38
N ILE A 56 1.77 6.55 -11.86
CA ILE A 56 1.17 7.60 -12.67
C ILE A 56 2.22 8.39 -13.44
N LEU A 57 3.38 8.59 -12.83
CA LEU A 57 4.44 9.42 -13.40
C LEU A 57 5.22 8.74 -14.54
N ASP A 58 5.06 7.46 -14.69
CA ASP A 58 5.71 6.72 -15.78
C ASP A 58 4.93 6.85 -17.13
#